data_a4d7a3b070cf92a307907c416c6f23dc
#
_entry.id   a4d7a3b070cf92a307907c416c6f23dc
#
_cell.length_a   1.000
_cell.length_b   1.000
_cell.length_c   1.000
_cell.angle_alpha   90.00
_cell.angle_beta   90.00
_cell.angle_gamma   90.00
#
_symmetry.space_group_name_H-M   'P 1'
#
loop_
_entity.id
_entity.type
_entity.pdbx_description
1 polymer ?
#
loop_
_entity_poly.entity_id
_entity_poly.type
_entity_poly.pdbx_seq_one_letter_code
_entity_poly.pdbx_strand_id
1 'polypeptide(L)'
;MKPKLNIMSLDSITTELASIRSELKSLTKLVRKIKSKQEDPDGEKARKRAENNGFNRKQKVTDKLRDFLGLGPDDLVSRSEVTKAINKYITEKGLKHPENGRVLVMDDKLRDLLQPGDTQVTYLNLQKFLSPHYVKENKA
;
A
#
# COMPACT_ATOMS: atom_id res chain seq x y z
N MET A 1 34.23 -0.57 -49.13
CA MET A 1 33.96 -1.52 -48.03
C MET A 1 32.98 -0.90 -47.04
N LYS A 2 31.74 -1.31 -47.10
CA LYS A 2 30.76 -0.75 -46.19
C LYS A 2 30.62 -1.62 -44.97
N PRO A 3 30.67 -1.01 -43.82
CA PRO A 3 30.81 -1.74 -42.60
C PRO A 3 29.53 -2.47 -42.22
N LYS A 4 29.69 -3.66 -41.70
CA LYS A 4 28.64 -4.39 -40.96
C LYS A 4 28.19 -3.68 -39.69
N LEU A 5 28.19 -2.33 -39.72
CA LEU A 5 27.95 -1.50 -38.55
C LEU A 5 26.47 -1.40 -38.14
N ASN A 6 25.55 -1.75 -39.07
CA ASN A 6 24.19 -1.28 -38.87
C ASN A 6 23.32 -2.16 -37.97
N ILE A 7 23.52 -3.48 -37.94
CA ILE A 7 22.66 -4.38 -37.16
C ILE A 7 23.16 -4.46 -35.68
N MET A 8 24.46 -4.62 -35.49
CA MET A 8 25.03 -4.62 -34.16
C MET A 8 24.94 -3.25 -33.49
N SER A 9 25.00 -2.15 -34.27
CA SER A 9 24.87 -0.81 -33.72
C SER A 9 23.45 -0.47 -33.29
N LEU A 10 22.39 -1.00 -33.94
CA LEU A 10 21.00 -0.81 -33.52
C LEU A 10 20.70 -1.48 -32.18
N ASP A 11 21.13 -2.72 -32.00
CA ASP A 11 21.00 -3.41 -30.71
C ASP A 11 21.80 -2.73 -29.61
N SER A 12 23.02 -2.29 -29.89
CA SER A 12 23.84 -1.52 -28.98
C SER A 12 23.19 -0.19 -28.60
N ILE A 13 22.65 0.56 -29.57
CA ILE A 13 21.94 1.81 -29.32
C ILE A 13 20.68 1.57 -28.50
N THR A 14 19.91 0.53 -28.79
CA THR A 14 18.70 0.18 -28.02
C THR A 14 19.06 -0.15 -26.56
N THR A 15 20.13 -0.90 -26.35
CA THR A 15 20.62 -1.24 -25.02
C THR A 15 21.09 0.01 -24.25
N GLU A 16 21.84 0.87 -24.90
CA GLU A 16 22.30 2.15 -24.34
C GLU A 16 21.14 3.08 -24.00
N LEU A 17 20.12 3.18 -24.86
CA LEU A 17 18.93 3.96 -24.60
C LEU A 17 18.15 3.43 -23.38
N ALA A 18 18.04 2.14 -23.23
CA ALA A 18 17.42 1.53 -22.05
C ALA A 18 18.21 1.84 -20.76
N SER A 19 19.52 1.77 -20.84
CA SER A 19 20.41 2.15 -19.73
C SER A 19 20.27 3.63 -19.36
N ILE A 20 20.32 4.52 -20.35
CA ILE A 20 20.12 5.96 -20.15
C ILE A 20 18.76 6.26 -19.53
N ARG A 21 17.69 5.63 -19.96
CA ARG A 21 16.36 5.78 -19.35
C ARG A 21 16.36 5.36 -17.91
N SER A 22 17.01 4.25 -17.58
CA SER A 22 17.13 3.77 -16.20
C SER A 22 17.90 4.76 -15.33
N GLU A 23 19.04 5.26 -15.82
CA GLU A 23 19.85 6.27 -15.13
C GLU A 23 19.08 7.59 -14.94
N LEU A 24 18.35 8.05 -15.96
CA LEU A 24 17.52 9.24 -15.87
C LEU A 24 16.41 9.08 -14.84
N LYS A 25 15.77 7.93 -14.74
CA LYS A 25 14.78 7.64 -13.69
C LYS A 25 15.39 7.69 -12.31
N SER A 26 16.56 7.10 -12.13
CA SER A 26 17.31 7.13 -10.87
C SER A 26 17.72 8.54 -10.49
N LEU A 27 18.25 9.29 -11.44
CA LEU A 27 18.65 10.69 -11.25
C LEU A 27 17.43 11.57 -10.91
N THR A 28 16.33 11.39 -11.60
CA THR A 28 15.07 12.11 -11.31
C THR A 28 14.59 11.84 -9.88
N LYS A 29 14.68 10.59 -9.42
CA LYS A 29 14.34 10.23 -8.02
C LYS A 29 15.26 10.94 -7.03
N LEU A 30 16.56 10.97 -7.30
CA LEU A 30 17.52 11.66 -6.44
C LEU A 30 17.28 13.16 -6.38
N VAL A 31 17.04 13.80 -7.53
CA VAL A 31 16.72 15.23 -7.60
C VAL A 31 15.44 15.55 -6.82
N ARG A 32 14.39 14.76 -6.97
CA ARG A 32 13.16 14.92 -6.18
C ARG A 32 13.39 14.77 -4.69
N LYS A 33 14.23 13.81 -4.29
CA LYS A 33 14.59 13.60 -2.89
C LYS A 33 15.37 14.77 -2.31
N ILE A 34 16.33 15.31 -3.07
CA ILE A 34 17.11 16.48 -2.68
C ILE A 34 16.21 17.70 -2.56
N LYS A 35 15.37 17.94 -3.58
CA LYS A 35 14.41 19.04 -3.57
C LYS A 35 13.46 18.95 -2.36
N SER A 36 12.92 17.79 -2.09
CA SER A 36 12.07 17.56 -0.92
C SER A 36 12.78 17.85 0.40
N LYS A 37 14.05 17.45 0.52
CA LYS A 37 14.86 17.79 1.69
C LYS A 37 15.17 19.27 1.84
N GLN A 38 15.37 19.98 0.73
CA GLN A 38 15.60 21.43 0.76
C GLN A 38 14.33 22.21 1.12
N GLU A 39 13.17 21.75 0.63
CA GLU A 39 11.88 22.40 0.89
C GLU A 39 11.31 22.08 2.28
N ASP A 40 11.71 20.95 2.85
CA ASP A 40 11.24 20.46 4.15
C ASP A 40 12.38 19.71 4.88
N PRO A 41 13.40 20.46 5.37
CA PRO A 41 14.58 19.86 6.00
C PRO A 41 14.27 18.97 7.18
N ASP A 42 13.28 19.34 7.99
CA ASP A 42 12.87 18.63 9.20
C ASP A 42 11.76 17.61 8.95
N GLY A 43 11.22 17.54 7.73
CA GLY A 43 10.15 16.63 7.36
C GLY A 43 8.78 16.99 7.98
N GLU A 44 8.63 18.18 8.52
CA GLU A 44 7.38 18.62 9.18
C GLU A 44 6.20 18.73 8.21
N LYS A 45 6.44 19.30 7.05
CA LYS A 45 5.40 19.40 6.00
C LYS A 45 4.98 18.04 5.49
N ALA A 46 5.95 17.12 5.35
CA ALA A 46 5.70 15.74 4.95
C ALA A 46 4.89 15.01 6.03
N ARG A 47 5.21 15.18 7.32
CA ARG A 47 4.42 14.62 8.44
C ARG A 47 3.00 15.16 8.46
N LYS A 48 2.81 16.46 8.37
CA LYS A 48 1.48 17.08 8.34
C LYS A 48 0.64 16.60 7.15
N ARG A 49 1.27 16.44 5.98
CA ARG A 49 0.59 15.85 4.82
C ARG A 49 0.21 14.38 5.05
N ALA A 50 1.10 13.62 5.67
CA ALA A 50 0.84 12.22 6.00
C ALA A 50 -0.28 12.07 7.04
N GLU A 51 -0.30 12.92 8.07
CA GLU A 51 -1.36 12.96 9.08
C GLU A 51 -2.72 13.33 8.48
N ASN A 52 -2.72 14.28 7.55
CA ASN A 52 -3.94 14.72 6.84
C ASN A 52 -4.35 13.82 5.68
N ASN A 53 -3.55 12.81 5.33
CA ASN A 53 -3.90 11.84 4.31
C ASN A 53 -5.13 11.04 4.77
N GLY A 54 -6.11 10.88 3.89
CA GLY A 54 -7.32 10.11 4.19
C GLY A 54 -7.06 8.67 4.65
N PHE A 55 -5.89 8.09 4.32
CA PHE A 55 -5.48 6.78 4.79
C PHE A 55 -4.98 6.77 6.24
N ASN A 56 -4.37 7.87 6.70
CA ASN A 56 -3.87 8.04 8.07
C ASN A 56 -4.83 8.78 8.99
N ARG A 57 -5.90 9.34 8.43
CA ARG A 57 -6.91 10.05 9.21
C ARG A 57 -7.66 9.08 10.11
N LYS A 58 -7.74 9.41 11.40
CA LYS A 58 -8.51 8.63 12.37
C LYS A 58 -10.00 8.81 12.16
N GLN A 59 -10.74 7.71 12.24
CA GLN A 59 -12.19 7.68 12.04
C GLN A 59 -12.82 6.57 12.87
N LYS A 60 -14.12 6.66 13.05
CA LYS A 60 -14.88 5.59 13.69
C LYS A 60 -15.01 4.38 12.77
N VAL A 61 -15.07 3.23 13.38
CA VAL A 61 -15.26 1.95 12.68
C VAL A 61 -16.43 1.20 13.30
N THR A 62 -16.93 0.19 12.60
CA THR A 62 -18.02 -0.66 13.07
C THR A 62 -17.62 -1.46 14.32
N ASP A 63 -18.62 -1.90 15.08
CA ASP A 63 -18.41 -2.69 16.28
C ASP A 63 -17.64 -3.99 16.00
N LYS A 64 -17.93 -4.66 14.90
CA LYS A 64 -17.21 -5.85 14.47
C LYS A 64 -15.72 -5.60 14.29
N LEU A 65 -15.36 -4.50 13.65
CA LEU A 65 -13.94 -4.15 13.45
C LEU A 65 -13.29 -3.72 14.78
N ARG A 66 -14.01 -3.00 15.62
CA ARG A 66 -13.52 -2.65 16.97
C ARG A 66 -13.22 -3.89 17.82
N ASP A 67 -14.13 -4.83 17.84
CA ASP A 67 -13.96 -6.10 18.57
C ASP A 67 -12.77 -6.90 18.03
N PHE A 68 -12.59 -6.95 16.73
CA PHE A 68 -11.43 -7.60 16.11
C PHE A 68 -10.11 -6.94 16.52
N LEU A 69 -10.09 -5.60 16.60
CA LEU A 69 -8.89 -4.83 16.96
C LEU A 69 -8.70 -4.69 18.47
N GLY A 70 -9.67 -5.07 19.29
CA GLY A 70 -9.64 -4.88 20.74
C GLY A 70 -9.76 -3.43 21.17
N LEU A 71 -10.49 -2.61 20.40
CA LEU A 71 -10.68 -1.19 20.65
C LEU A 71 -11.90 -0.92 21.53
N GLY A 72 -11.86 0.18 22.27
CA GLY A 72 -13.00 0.69 23.04
C GLY A 72 -14.10 1.34 22.16
N PRO A 73 -15.27 1.63 22.72
CA PRO A 73 -16.41 2.15 21.96
C PRO A 73 -16.18 3.54 21.34
N ASP A 74 -15.31 4.34 21.94
CA ASP A 74 -15.00 5.70 21.48
C ASP A 74 -13.65 5.81 20.77
N ASP A 75 -12.94 4.69 20.61
CA ASP A 75 -11.63 4.69 19.97
C ASP A 75 -11.75 4.95 18.47
N LEU A 76 -10.87 5.82 18.01
CA LEU A 76 -10.71 6.15 16.60
C LEU A 76 -9.47 5.44 16.06
N VAL A 77 -9.55 4.96 14.83
CA VAL A 77 -8.45 4.26 14.17
C VAL A 77 -8.35 4.68 12.71
N SER A 78 -7.14 4.75 12.20
CA SER A 78 -6.91 5.05 10.78
C SER A 78 -6.93 3.77 9.95
N ARG A 79 -7.16 3.93 8.64
CA ARG A 79 -7.09 2.80 7.70
C ARG A 79 -5.71 2.13 7.72
N SER A 80 -4.65 2.90 7.89
CA SER A 80 -3.29 2.36 7.99
C SER A 80 -3.09 1.50 9.24
N GLU A 81 -3.64 1.92 10.37
CA GLU A 81 -3.60 1.15 11.61
C GLU A 81 -4.39 -0.16 11.51
N VAL A 82 -5.59 -0.11 10.92
CA VAL A 82 -6.40 -1.31 10.64
C VAL A 82 -5.65 -2.28 9.74
N THR A 83 -5.08 -1.79 8.65
CA THR A 83 -4.31 -2.63 7.72
C THR A 83 -3.10 -3.28 8.39
N LYS A 84 -2.38 -2.52 9.21
CA LYS A 84 -1.25 -3.07 9.99
C LYS A 84 -1.69 -4.14 10.98
N ALA A 85 -2.78 -3.91 11.69
CA ALA A 85 -3.33 -4.87 12.64
C ALA A 85 -3.76 -6.18 11.97
N ILE A 86 -4.43 -6.09 10.83
CA ILE A 86 -4.85 -7.25 10.05
C ILE A 86 -3.64 -8.00 9.48
N ASN A 87 -2.66 -7.28 8.94
CA ASN A 87 -1.43 -7.90 8.44
C ASN A 87 -0.64 -8.61 9.55
N LYS A 88 -0.59 -8.01 10.73
CA LYS A 88 0.01 -8.62 11.91
C LYS A 88 -0.72 -9.91 12.28
N TYR A 89 -2.04 -9.85 12.36
CA TYR A 89 -2.89 -11.03 12.64
C TYR A 89 -2.69 -12.16 11.64
N ILE A 90 -2.67 -11.83 10.33
CA ILE A 90 -2.43 -12.80 9.26
C ILE A 90 -1.05 -13.44 9.41
N THR A 91 -0.04 -12.68 9.75
CA THR A 91 1.33 -13.16 9.94
C THR A 91 1.44 -14.05 11.19
N GLU A 92 0.87 -13.64 12.30
CA GLU A 92 0.88 -14.39 13.56
C GLU A 92 0.12 -15.72 13.46
N LYS A 93 -0.96 -15.75 12.72
CA LYS A 93 -1.79 -16.96 12.50
C LYS A 93 -1.37 -17.79 11.29
N GLY A 94 -0.40 -17.33 10.51
CA GLY A 94 0.04 -18.03 9.31
C GLY A 94 -1.03 -18.17 8.23
N LEU A 95 -1.85 -17.14 8.04
CA LEU A 95 -3.00 -17.13 7.13
C LEU A 95 -2.64 -16.73 5.69
N LYS A 96 -1.40 -16.88 5.30
CA LYS A 96 -0.98 -16.71 3.90
C LYS A 96 -1.10 -18.04 3.16
N HIS A 97 -1.61 -17.99 1.95
CA HIS A 97 -1.68 -19.17 1.10
C HIS A 97 -0.27 -19.70 0.80
N PRO A 98 0.01 -21.01 0.96
CA PRO A 98 1.37 -21.54 0.82
C PRO A 98 1.94 -21.42 -0.60
N GLU A 99 1.09 -21.48 -1.62
CA GLU A 99 1.52 -21.37 -3.02
C GLU A 99 1.51 -19.94 -3.54
N ASN A 100 0.69 -19.06 -2.96
CA ASN A 100 0.54 -17.70 -3.40
C ASN A 100 0.42 -16.76 -2.20
N GLY A 101 1.52 -16.16 -1.77
CA GLY A 101 1.56 -15.26 -0.63
C GLY A 101 0.73 -13.98 -0.76
N ARG A 102 0.13 -13.72 -1.92
CA ARG A 102 -0.83 -12.61 -2.11
C ARG A 102 -2.24 -12.97 -1.69
N VAL A 103 -2.55 -14.26 -1.67
CA VAL A 103 -3.87 -14.78 -1.28
C VAL A 103 -3.90 -15.01 0.22
N LEU A 104 -4.99 -14.63 0.84
CA LEU A 104 -5.22 -14.81 2.26
C LEU A 104 -6.11 -16.02 2.52
N VAL A 105 -5.72 -16.82 3.49
CA VAL A 105 -6.57 -17.88 4.02
C VAL A 105 -7.44 -17.28 5.11
N MET A 106 -8.75 -17.38 4.95
CA MET A 106 -9.69 -16.82 5.92
C MET A 106 -9.90 -17.82 7.07
N ASP A 107 -9.57 -17.38 8.28
CA ASP A 107 -10.06 -18.03 9.48
C ASP A 107 -11.49 -17.56 9.84
N ASP A 108 -12.09 -18.12 10.87
CA ASP A 108 -13.46 -17.79 11.24
C ASP A 108 -13.63 -16.31 11.61
N LYS A 109 -12.65 -15.72 12.29
CA LYS A 109 -12.68 -14.30 12.68
C LYS A 109 -12.61 -13.36 11.48
N LEU A 110 -11.69 -13.61 10.55
CA LEU A 110 -11.57 -12.80 9.34
C LEU A 110 -12.77 -13.00 8.42
N ARG A 111 -13.29 -14.21 8.34
CA ARG A 111 -14.48 -14.49 7.53
C ARG A 111 -15.71 -13.78 8.07
N ASP A 112 -15.90 -13.74 9.37
CA ASP A 112 -16.99 -13.01 10.01
C ASP A 112 -16.83 -11.49 9.85
N LEU A 113 -15.60 -10.99 9.96
CA LEU A 113 -15.29 -9.57 9.78
C LEU A 113 -15.49 -9.09 8.35
N LEU A 114 -14.87 -9.77 7.38
CA LEU A 114 -14.82 -9.34 6.00
C LEU A 114 -15.99 -9.82 5.16
N GLN A 115 -16.63 -10.92 5.55
CA GLN A 115 -17.78 -11.52 4.86
C GLN A 115 -17.56 -11.65 3.33
N PRO A 116 -16.45 -12.28 2.90
CA PRO A 116 -16.09 -12.30 1.48
C PRO A 116 -17.01 -13.21 0.64
N GLY A 117 -17.83 -14.04 1.26
CA GLY A 117 -18.59 -15.08 0.57
C GLY A 117 -17.66 -16.05 -0.14
N ASP A 118 -17.90 -16.28 -1.43
CA ASP A 118 -17.07 -17.14 -2.28
C ASP A 118 -15.90 -16.40 -2.93
N THR A 119 -15.73 -15.11 -2.63
CA THR A 119 -14.67 -14.29 -3.22
C THR A 119 -13.34 -14.58 -2.53
N GLN A 120 -12.32 -14.87 -3.33
CA GLN A 120 -10.96 -15.01 -2.82
C GLN A 120 -10.42 -13.67 -2.33
N VAL A 121 -9.99 -13.61 -1.08
CA VAL A 121 -9.43 -12.40 -0.49
C VAL A 121 -7.92 -12.34 -0.73
N THR A 122 -7.47 -11.21 -1.23
CA THR A 122 -6.06 -10.89 -1.46
C THR A 122 -5.72 -9.55 -0.81
N TYR A 123 -4.42 -9.25 -0.68
CA TYR A 123 -4.00 -7.93 -0.19
C TYR A 123 -4.50 -6.78 -1.07
N LEU A 124 -4.77 -7.04 -2.34
CA LEU A 124 -5.29 -6.02 -3.27
C LEU A 124 -6.77 -5.68 -3.03
N ASN A 125 -7.60 -6.69 -2.73
CA ASN A 125 -9.02 -6.47 -2.51
C ASN A 125 -9.41 -6.36 -1.04
N LEU A 126 -8.47 -6.54 -0.11
CA LEU A 126 -8.70 -6.45 1.33
C LEU A 126 -9.34 -5.12 1.72
N GLN A 127 -8.85 -4.01 1.19
CA GLN A 127 -9.38 -2.68 1.45
C GLN A 127 -10.84 -2.50 1.01
N LYS A 128 -11.23 -3.19 -0.06
CA LYS A 128 -12.62 -3.20 -0.53
C LYS A 128 -13.56 -3.81 0.51
N PHE A 129 -13.15 -4.91 1.14
CA PHE A 129 -13.93 -5.55 2.21
C PHE A 129 -13.90 -4.77 3.52
N LEU A 130 -12.84 -4.04 3.79
CA LEU A 130 -12.74 -3.16 4.96
C LEU A 130 -13.51 -1.85 4.80
N SER A 131 -13.71 -1.39 3.60
CA SER A 131 -14.36 -0.10 3.31
C SER A 131 -15.72 0.08 3.99
N PRO A 132 -16.62 -0.92 4.03
CA PRO A 132 -17.91 -0.80 4.72
C PRO A 132 -17.77 -0.65 6.25
N HIS A 133 -16.65 -1.04 6.82
CA HIS A 133 -16.43 -0.95 8.26
C HIS A 133 -15.99 0.44 8.73
N TYR A 134 -15.62 1.32 7.81
CA TYR A 134 -15.31 2.71 8.14
C TYR A 134 -16.58 3.55 8.12
N VAL A 135 -16.89 4.16 9.28
CA VAL A 135 -18.03 5.05 9.40
C VAL A 135 -17.69 6.39 8.76
N LYS A 136 -18.37 6.74 7.69
CA LYS A 136 -18.26 8.07 7.10
C LYS A 136 -18.97 9.06 8.01
N GLU A 137 -18.25 9.98 8.61
CA GLU A 137 -18.90 11.16 9.17
C GLU A 137 -19.44 11.98 8.01
N ASN A 138 -20.77 11.97 7.88
CA ASN A 138 -21.44 12.93 7.02
C ASN A 138 -21.12 14.32 7.59
N LYS A 139 -20.22 15.05 6.93
CA LYS A 139 -20.18 16.49 7.13
C LYS A 139 -21.52 17.04 6.64
N ALA A 140 -22.35 17.31 7.61
CA ALA A 140 -23.55 18.09 7.34
C ALA A 140 -23.17 19.50 6.87
#